data_f90c1de59f068f1dd56348592c30d4ea
#
_entry.id   f90c1de59f068f1dd56348592c30d4ea
#
_cell.length_a   1.000
_cell.length_b   1.000
_cell.length_c   1.000
_cell.angle_alpha   90.00
_cell.angle_beta   90.00
_cell.angle_gamma   90.00
#
_symmetry.space_group_name_H-M   'P 1'
#
loop_
_entity.id
_entity.type
_entity.pdbx_description
1 polymer ?
#
loop_
_entity_poly.entity_id
_entity_poly.type
_entity_poly.pdbx_seq_one_letter_code
_entity_poly.pdbx_strand_id
1 'polypeptide(L)'
;MPADRYRSGMIPVMAESPPFAGIASFFKAPYVADPRASDADVAVVGIPYDEATTARPGARYGPRAMRDASTNWAYRDGTAPFYDGEAGASLLGGVRFVDAGDVDLPPTSPPERSHPLIAARIRRLLEHGLFPVILGGDHSITYPVLTAFGSRPLHLVQFDTHMDYLNDEGGMLYTHASPIVRSHESGVVQRVTQYGIRGLHTASDQIELARERGVTTFWCEQAKRAAVEELVAHIEPGEDVYITFDIDALDPGIAPGTGTPEPGGFTYYEAKALLRAVAARAHLIGMDMVEVNPLYDPMEITALHAVRLIFDTVGAALSER
;
A
#
# COMPACT_ATOMS: atom_id res chain seq x y z
N MET A 1 42.12 20.42 4.90
CA MET A 1 41.70 19.21 4.20
C MET A 1 41.45 18.14 5.22
N PRO A 2 40.23 17.80 5.60
CA PRO A 2 39.99 16.65 6.45
C PRO A 2 39.85 15.41 5.58
N ALA A 3 40.89 14.59 5.59
CA ALA A 3 41.00 13.32 4.88
C ALA A 3 40.44 12.15 5.72
N ASP A 4 39.21 12.24 6.22
CA ASP A 4 38.68 11.18 7.11
C ASP A 4 37.25 10.76 6.74
N ARG A 5 36.84 10.96 5.50
CA ARG A 5 35.47 10.58 5.05
C ARG A 5 35.37 9.22 4.35
N TYR A 6 36.47 8.49 4.21
CA TYR A 6 36.47 7.14 3.61
C TYR A 6 37.32 6.19 4.46
N ARG A 7 36.95 5.99 5.71
CA ARG A 7 37.37 4.76 6.37
C ARG A 7 36.61 3.61 5.72
N SER A 8 37.34 3.08 4.76
CA SER A 8 37.13 1.79 4.11
C SER A 8 36.27 0.80 4.88
N GLY A 9 35.23 0.31 4.22
CA GLY A 9 34.90 -1.11 4.24
C GLY A 9 34.26 -1.70 5.50
N MET A 10 33.90 -0.94 6.51
CA MET A 10 32.98 -1.43 7.52
C MET A 10 31.57 -1.08 7.10
N ILE A 11 30.83 -2.08 6.61
CA ILE A 11 29.39 -2.07 6.75
C ILE A 11 29.16 -1.87 8.25
N PRO A 12 28.52 -0.79 8.70
CA PRO A 12 28.24 -0.60 10.11
C PRO A 12 27.60 -1.88 10.62
N VAL A 13 28.10 -2.43 11.74
CA VAL A 13 27.45 -3.56 12.40
C VAL A 13 26.12 -3.05 12.89
N MET A 14 25.11 -3.43 12.17
CA MET A 14 23.78 -2.93 12.20
C MET A 14 22.95 -3.93 12.93
N ALA A 15 21.95 -3.48 13.61
CA ALA A 15 20.99 -4.29 14.30
C ALA A 15 21.60 -5.59 14.89
N GLU A 16 21.11 -6.09 15.98
CA GLU A 16 21.62 -7.29 16.65
C GLU A 16 21.68 -8.55 15.77
N SER A 17 21.11 -8.51 14.55
CA SER A 17 21.18 -9.58 13.57
C SER A 17 21.26 -9.06 12.13
N PRO A 18 21.98 -9.74 11.21
CA PRO A 18 22.03 -9.35 9.80
C PRO A 18 20.65 -9.49 9.14
N PRO A 19 20.42 -8.80 7.99
CA PRO A 19 19.13 -8.80 7.28
C PRO A 19 18.54 -10.19 7.02
N PHE A 20 19.38 -11.16 6.69
CA PHE A 20 19.01 -12.53 6.36
C PHE A 20 18.81 -13.45 7.59
N ALA A 21 18.93 -12.94 8.81
CA ALA A 21 18.84 -13.75 10.02
C ALA A 21 17.88 -13.15 11.06
N GLY A 22 17.38 -14.01 11.95
CA GLY A 22 16.47 -13.60 13.02
C GLY A 22 15.02 -13.39 12.53
N ILE A 23 14.21 -12.69 13.32
CA ILE A 23 12.81 -12.42 12.99
C ILE A 23 12.73 -11.32 11.92
N ALA A 24 11.99 -11.57 10.86
CA ALA A 24 11.71 -10.60 9.82
C ALA A 24 10.52 -9.72 10.24
N SER A 25 10.78 -8.62 10.93
CA SER A 25 9.85 -7.48 10.97
C SER A 25 10.02 -6.64 9.70
N PHE A 26 9.04 -5.82 9.36
CA PHE A 26 9.14 -4.96 8.19
C PHE A 26 10.35 -4.02 8.31
N PHE A 27 11.26 -4.10 7.34
CA PHE A 27 12.50 -3.31 7.34
C PHE A 27 13.37 -3.48 8.60
N LYS A 28 13.24 -4.61 9.31
CA LYS A 28 13.86 -4.83 10.63
C LYS A 28 13.53 -3.74 11.65
N ALA A 29 12.45 -2.99 11.45
CA ALA A 29 11.93 -2.04 12.41
C ALA A 29 11.57 -2.76 13.73
N PRO A 30 11.65 -2.06 14.87
CA PRO A 30 11.24 -2.64 16.15
C PRO A 30 9.81 -3.19 16.08
N TYR A 31 9.63 -4.43 16.56
CA TYR A 31 8.29 -4.99 16.74
C TYR A 31 7.65 -4.40 18.00
N VAL A 32 6.52 -3.73 17.84
CA VAL A 32 5.80 -3.10 18.94
C VAL A 32 4.31 -3.40 18.81
N ALA A 33 3.83 -4.42 19.51
CA ALA A 33 2.43 -4.85 19.43
C ALA A 33 1.42 -3.74 19.80
N ASP A 34 1.82 -2.83 20.67
CA ASP A 34 1.07 -1.64 21.05
C ASP A 34 1.95 -0.39 20.90
N PRO A 35 1.88 0.32 19.77
CA PRO A 35 2.78 1.43 19.46
C PRO A 35 2.51 2.72 20.24
N ARG A 36 1.61 2.73 21.22
CA ARG A 36 1.25 3.90 22.06
C ARG A 36 2.44 4.56 22.76
N ALA A 37 3.50 3.82 23.01
CA ALA A 37 4.70 4.30 23.70
C ALA A 37 5.89 4.46 22.75
N SER A 38 5.67 4.45 21.45
CA SER A 38 6.75 4.60 20.47
C SER A 38 6.84 6.04 19.96
N ASP A 39 8.07 6.48 19.68
CA ASP A 39 8.34 7.75 18.98
C ASP A 39 8.30 7.56 17.46
N ALA A 40 7.59 6.56 16.97
CA ALA A 40 7.52 6.26 15.54
C ALA A 40 6.65 7.27 14.80
N ASP A 41 6.96 7.43 13.52
CA ASP A 41 6.17 8.22 12.58
C ASP A 41 5.25 7.31 11.77
N VAL A 42 5.69 6.08 11.50
CA VAL A 42 5.01 5.08 10.67
C VAL A 42 4.79 3.79 11.46
N ALA A 43 3.56 3.29 11.45
CA ALA A 43 3.24 1.94 11.93
C ALA A 43 2.88 1.02 10.77
N VAL A 44 3.65 -0.07 10.63
CA VAL A 44 3.35 -1.11 9.65
C VAL A 44 2.49 -2.18 10.33
N VAL A 45 1.36 -2.53 9.73
CA VAL A 45 0.47 -3.57 10.24
C VAL A 45 0.03 -4.50 9.12
N GLY A 46 0.09 -5.80 9.34
CA GLY A 46 -0.39 -6.80 8.41
C GLY A 46 -1.86 -7.14 8.62
N ILE A 47 -2.57 -7.41 7.52
CA ILE A 47 -3.94 -7.94 7.54
C ILE A 47 -3.95 -9.23 6.69
N PRO A 48 -3.64 -10.38 7.29
CA PRO A 48 -3.53 -11.66 6.59
C PRO A 48 -4.91 -12.27 6.30
N TYR A 49 -5.66 -11.64 5.39
CA TYR A 49 -7.02 -12.00 5.03
C TYR A 49 -7.14 -12.20 3.51
N ASP A 50 -7.79 -13.30 3.06
CA ASP A 50 -8.12 -13.54 1.65
C ASP A 50 -9.37 -14.44 1.50
N GLU A 51 -10.32 -14.30 2.45
CA GLU A 51 -11.58 -15.02 2.41
C GLU A 51 -12.60 -14.40 1.42
N ALA A 52 -12.28 -13.22 0.88
CA ALA A 52 -13.15 -12.50 -0.05
C ALA A 52 -12.67 -12.58 -1.50
N THR A 53 -11.61 -13.35 -1.77
CA THR A 53 -11.06 -13.51 -3.11
C THR A 53 -11.88 -14.49 -3.95
N THR A 54 -12.08 -14.16 -5.22
CA THR A 54 -12.86 -15.00 -6.16
C THR A 54 -11.98 -15.97 -6.94
N ALA A 55 -10.66 -15.72 -7.02
CA ALA A 55 -9.70 -16.55 -7.73
C ALA A 55 -8.33 -16.53 -7.07
N ARG A 56 -7.57 -17.61 -7.20
CA ARG A 56 -6.18 -17.75 -6.77
C ARG A 56 -5.89 -17.22 -5.36
N PRO A 57 -6.47 -17.82 -4.29
CA PRO A 57 -6.21 -17.41 -2.93
C PRO A 57 -4.72 -17.53 -2.59
N GLY A 58 -4.27 -16.79 -1.57
CA GLY A 58 -2.88 -16.78 -1.09
C GLY A 58 -2.39 -15.39 -0.69
N ALA A 59 -3.17 -14.33 -0.96
CA ALA A 59 -2.83 -12.97 -0.54
C ALA A 59 -2.70 -12.84 0.99
N ARG A 60 -3.33 -13.71 1.80
CA ARG A 60 -3.13 -13.79 3.25
C ARG A 60 -1.66 -13.97 3.67
N TYR A 61 -0.82 -14.48 2.78
CA TYR A 61 0.63 -14.61 3.01
C TYR A 61 1.41 -13.37 2.58
N GLY A 62 0.76 -12.41 1.94
CA GLY A 62 1.36 -11.16 1.47
C GLY A 62 2.06 -10.34 2.55
N PRO A 63 1.46 -10.12 3.74
CA PRO A 63 2.11 -9.38 4.83
C PRO A 63 3.45 -9.98 5.23
N ARG A 64 3.52 -11.31 5.33
CA ARG A 64 4.75 -12.02 5.66
C ARG A 64 5.79 -11.91 4.54
N ALA A 65 5.38 -12.10 3.29
CA ALA A 65 6.28 -12.01 2.14
C ALA A 65 6.87 -10.59 2.00
N MET A 66 6.07 -9.55 2.19
CA MET A 66 6.54 -8.18 2.16
C MET A 66 7.51 -7.87 3.31
N ARG A 67 7.31 -8.43 4.53
CA ARG A 67 8.29 -8.32 5.61
C ARG A 67 9.61 -8.97 5.24
N ASP A 68 9.58 -10.21 4.75
CA ASP A 68 10.77 -10.92 4.32
C ASP A 68 11.50 -10.13 3.21
N ALA A 69 10.81 -9.69 2.17
CA ALA A 69 11.37 -8.89 1.09
C ALA A 69 11.98 -7.56 1.58
N SER A 70 11.36 -6.90 2.57
CA SER A 70 11.83 -5.63 3.11
C SER A 70 13.20 -5.71 3.77
N THR A 71 13.59 -6.90 4.24
CA THR A 71 14.90 -7.11 4.87
C THR A 71 16.06 -6.87 3.92
N ASN A 72 15.84 -6.95 2.60
CA ASN A 72 16.87 -6.67 1.59
C ASN A 72 17.45 -5.25 1.72
N TRP A 73 16.75 -4.32 2.34
CA TRP A 73 17.20 -2.95 2.57
C TRP A 73 17.63 -2.68 4.01
N ALA A 74 17.50 -3.64 4.92
CA ALA A 74 17.75 -3.47 6.35
C ALA A 74 19.25 -3.55 6.73
N TYR A 75 20.17 -3.11 5.88
CA TYR A 75 21.60 -3.06 6.17
C TYR A 75 22.04 -1.81 6.97
N ARG A 76 21.08 -0.99 7.36
CA ARG A 76 21.32 0.25 8.11
C ARG A 76 20.41 0.30 9.34
N ASP A 77 20.69 1.17 10.27
CA ASP A 77 19.97 1.30 11.54
C ASP A 77 18.58 1.92 11.39
N GLY A 78 17.78 1.48 10.46
CA GLY A 78 16.37 1.89 10.29
C GLY A 78 16.09 3.40 10.26
N THR A 79 17.06 4.24 10.62
CA THR A 79 16.96 5.71 10.67
C THR A 79 17.85 6.41 9.64
N ALA A 80 18.84 5.71 9.08
CA ALA A 80 19.72 6.31 8.08
C ALA A 80 19.01 6.43 6.73
N PRO A 81 19.00 7.61 6.11
CA PRO A 81 18.35 7.80 4.82
C PRO A 81 19.03 6.95 3.75
N PHE A 82 18.24 6.32 2.90
CA PHE A 82 18.74 5.79 1.65
C PHE A 82 19.03 6.97 0.71
N TYR A 83 20.12 6.86 -0.02
CA TYR A 83 20.36 7.79 -1.11
C TYR A 83 19.81 7.18 -2.41
N ASP A 84 18.75 7.78 -2.94
CA ASP A 84 18.25 7.45 -4.28
C ASP A 84 19.14 8.17 -5.31
N GLY A 85 20.07 7.40 -5.92
CA GLY A 85 21.02 7.96 -6.87
C GLY A 85 20.39 8.50 -8.16
N GLU A 86 19.20 8.01 -8.53
CA GLU A 86 18.46 8.50 -9.70
C GLU A 86 17.75 9.82 -9.40
N ALA A 87 17.18 9.92 -8.20
CA ALA A 87 16.54 11.16 -7.74
C ALA A 87 17.53 12.20 -7.22
N GLY A 88 18.79 11.80 -6.94
CA GLY A 88 19.79 12.67 -6.32
C GLY A 88 19.43 13.14 -4.91
N ALA A 89 18.59 12.39 -4.19
CA ALA A 89 17.99 12.78 -2.93
C ALA A 89 18.01 11.64 -1.91
N SER A 90 17.91 12.01 -0.62
CA SER A 90 17.70 11.04 0.45
C SER A 90 16.26 10.55 0.47
N LEU A 91 16.08 9.26 0.68
CA LEU A 91 14.78 8.60 0.83
C LEU A 91 14.66 8.10 2.28
N LEU A 92 13.50 8.28 2.91
CA LEU A 92 13.19 7.89 4.30
C LEU A 92 14.09 8.55 5.37
N GLY A 93 14.73 9.67 5.07
CA GLY A 93 15.55 10.39 6.05
C GLY A 93 14.70 10.90 7.21
N GLY A 94 15.06 10.51 8.45
CA GLY A 94 14.36 10.90 9.66
C GLY A 94 13.06 10.15 9.93
N VAL A 95 12.54 9.33 9.01
CA VAL A 95 11.31 8.56 9.19
C VAL A 95 11.56 7.33 10.06
N ARG A 96 10.83 7.21 11.17
CA ARG A 96 10.95 6.10 12.12
C ARG A 96 9.79 5.13 11.95
N PHE A 97 10.13 3.88 11.71
CA PHE A 97 9.17 2.81 11.53
C PHE A 97 9.03 1.96 12.79
N VAL A 98 7.83 1.46 13.05
CA VAL A 98 7.58 0.30 13.92
C VAL A 98 6.76 -0.73 13.16
N ASP A 99 7.04 -2.01 13.41
CA ASP A 99 6.18 -3.11 12.95
C ASP A 99 5.19 -3.44 14.07
N ALA A 100 3.91 -3.18 13.82
CA ALA A 100 2.85 -3.40 14.79
C ALA A 100 2.28 -4.84 14.74
N GLY A 101 2.90 -5.73 13.96
CA GLY A 101 2.44 -7.10 13.77
C GLY A 101 1.21 -7.20 12.88
N ASP A 102 0.46 -8.26 13.03
CA ASP A 102 -0.73 -8.52 12.24
C ASP A 102 -2.00 -8.28 13.05
N VAL A 103 -3.11 -8.02 12.33
CA VAL A 103 -4.43 -8.10 12.93
C VAL A 103 -4.74 -9.56 13.25
N ASP A 104 -5.10 -9.84 14.50
CA ASP A 104 -5.48 -11.18 14.94
C ASP A 104 -6.90 -11.50 14.42
N LEU A 105 -6.95 -12.17 13.29
CA LEU A 105 -8.18 -12.58 12.63
C LEU A 105 -8.44 -14.06 12.88
N PRO A 106 -9.67 -14.43 13.30
CA PRO A 106 -10.02 -15.85 13.41
C PRO A 106 -9.92 -16.53 12.04
N PRO A 107 -9.39 -17.77 11.97
CA PRO A 107 -9.42 -18.54 10.74
C PRO A 107 -10.84 -18.67 10.18
N THR A 108 -10.99 -18.64 8.86
CA THR A 108 -12.29 -18.74 8.17
C THR A 108 -13.32 -17.73 8.72
N SER A 109 -12.93 -16.49 8.82
CA SER A 109 -13.76 -15.43 9.40
C SER A 109 -14.46 -14.63 8.29
N PRO A 110 -15.79 -14.62 8.24
CA PRO A 110 -16.50 -13.82 7.26
C PRO A 110 -16.29 -12.32 7.50
N PRO A 111 -16.55 -11.47 6.48
CA PRO A 111 -16.35 -10.02 6.56
C PRO A 111 -17.02 -9.37 7.79
N GLU A 112 -18.22 -9.77 8.14
CA GLU A 112 -18.98 -9.23 9.27
C GLU A 112 -18.25 -9.40 10.61
N ARG A 113 -17.40 -10.40 10.71
CA ARG A 113 -16.59 -10.66 11.91
C ARG A 113 -15.19 -10.04 11.81
N SER A 114 -14.59 -10.07 10.62
CA SER A 114 -13.23 -9.58 10.37
C SER A 114 -13.16 -8.05 10.31
N HIS A 115 -14.12 -7.41 9.65
CA HIS A 115 -14.12 -5.96 9.44
C HIS A 115 -14.06 -5.15 10.75
N PRO A 116 -14.87 -5.45 11.79
CA PRO A 116 -14.79 -4.74 13.06
C PRO A 116 -13.42 -4.86 13.74
N LEU A 117 -12.75 -6.02 13.62
CA LEU A 117 -11.43 -6.26 14.21
C LEU A 117 -10.36 -5.45 13.47
N ILE A 118 -10.41 -5.44 12.15
CA ILE A 118 -9.53 -4.63 11.30
C ILE A 118 -9.71 -3.15 11.66
N ALA A 119 -10.92 -2.64 11.60
CA ALA A 119 -11.22 -1.23 11.89
C ALA A 119 -10.77 -0.83 13.30
N ALA A 120 -10.99 -1.68 14.31
CA ALA A 120 -10.55 -1.41 15.67
C ALA A 120 -9.03 -1.34 15.79
N ARG A 121 -8.30 -2.20 15.09
CA ARG A 121 -6.83 -2.18 15.07
C ARG A 121 -6.28 -0.91 14.45
N ILE A 122 -6.80 -0.53 13.28
CA ILE A 122 -6.36 0.68 12.58
C ILE A 122 -6.70 1.93 13.39
N ARG A 123 -7.90 2.02 13.96
CA ARG A 123 -8.30 3.16 14.81
C ARG A 123 -7.31 3.43 15.94
N ARG A 124 -6.79 2.37 16.59
CA ARG A 124 -5.76 2.53 17.63
C ARG A 124 -4.48 3.17 17.11
N LEU A 125 -4.05 2.87 15.87
CA LEU A 125 -2.88 3.50 15.27
C LEU A 125 -3.14 5.00 15.02
N LEU A 126 -4.32 5.31 14.48
CA LEU A 126 -4.73 6.68 14.18
C LEU A 126 -4.87 7.55 15.44
N GLU A 127 -5.37 7.00 16.55
CA GLU A 127 -5.46 7.68 17.86
C GLU A 127 -4.09 8.13 18.39
N HIS A 128 -3.00 7.54 17.90
CA HIS A 128 -1.63 7.89 18.28
C HIS A 128 -0.90 8.76 17.24
N GLY A 129 -1.62 9.21 16.20
CA GLY A 129 -1.06 10.08 15.16
C GLY A 129 -0.06 9.38 14.24
N LEU A 130 -0.02 8.04 14.24
CA LEU A 130 0.88 7.26 13.40
C LEU A 130 0.35 7.19 11.97
N PHE A 131 1.26 7.28 11.00
CA PHE A 131 0.94 7.02 9.61
C PHE A 131 0.83 5.50 9.39
N PRO A 132 -0.36 4.96 9.07
CA PRO A 132 -0.54 3.53 8.87
C PRO A 132 -0.06 3.11 7.48
N VAL A 133 0.83 2.13 7.44
CA VAL A 133 1.17 1.34 6.26
C VAL A 133 0.60 -0.05 6.46
N ILE A 134 -0.39 -0.40 5.63
CA ILE A 134 -1.08 -1.67 5.73
C ILE A 134 -0.47 -2.65 4.71
N LEU A 135 0.01 -3.77 5.21
CA LEU A 135 0.40 -4.90 4.37
C LEU A 135 -0.81 -5.80 4.21
N GLY A 136 -1.43 -5.74 3.05
CA GLY A 136 -2.70 -6.41 2.82
C GLY A 136 -2.59 -7.89 2.55
N GLY A 137 -3.73 -8.48 2.70
CA GLY A 137 -4.31 -9.62 2.09
C GLY A 137 -4.98 -9.25 0.77
N ASP A 138 -6.21 -9.75 0.57
CA ASP A 138 -7.02 -9.39 -0.59
C ASP A 138 -7.54 -7.93 -0.48
N HIS A 139 -8.00 -7.35 -1.59
CA HIS A 139 -8.38 -5.94 -1.64
C HIS A 139 -9.60 -5.58 -0.76
N SER A 140 -10.40 -6.56 -0.34
CA SER A 140 -11.58 -6.31 0.51
C SER A 140 -11.22 -5.64 1.84
N ILE A 141 -9.96 -5.77 2.31
CA ILE A 141 -9.50 -5.21 3.59
C ILE A 141 -9.49 -3.69 3.60
N THR A 142 -9.43 -3.05 2.44
CA THR A 142 -9.38 -1.58 2.32
C THR A 142 -10.64 -0.93 2.87
N TYR A 143 -11.83 -1.52 2.66
CA TYR A 143 -13.07 -1.00 3.21
C TYR A 143 -13.06 -0.86 4.74
N PRO A 144 -12.81 -1.92 5.53
CA PRO A 144 -12.76 -1.78 6.99
C PRO A 144 -11.60 -0.91 7.49
N VAL A 145 -10.48 -0.83 6.76
CA VAL A 145 -9.39 0.11 7.06
C VAL A 145 -9.90 1.55 6.97
N LEU A 146 -10.57 1.91 5.88
CA LEU A 146 -11.08 3.26 5.68
C LEU A 146 -12.16 3.65 6.69
N THR A 147 -13.00 2.70 7.13
CA THR A 147 -14.00 2.97 8.19
C THR A 147 -13.35 3.37 9.53
N ALA A 148 -12.09 3.04 9.75
CA ALA A 148 -11.36 3.44 10.96
C ALA A 148 -11.11 4.96 11.05
N PHE A 149 -11.09 5.67 9.92
CA PHE A 149 -10.91 7.13 9.86
C PHE A 149 -12.15 7.92 10.32
N GLY A 150 -13.26 7.22 10.55
CA GLY A 150 -14.49 7.80 11.11
C GLY A 150 -15.17 8.75 10.13
N SER A 151 -15.51 9.96 10.60
CA SER A 151 -16.20 10.98 9.79
C SER A 151 -15.25 11.95 9.07
N ARG A 152 -13.95 11.71 9.11
CA ARG A 152 -12.97 12.53 8.39
C ARG A 152 -13.15 12.31 6.90
N PRO A 153 -13.60 13.34 6.15
CA PRO A 153 -13.75 13.19 4.70
C PRO A 153 -12.38 13.00 4.06
N LEU A 154 -12.27 12.03 3.17
CA LEU A 154 -11.01 11.74 2.49
C LEU A 154 -11.22 11.47 0.99
N HIS A 155 -10.14 11.66 0.25
CA HIS A 155 -10.01 11.28 -1.13
C HIS A 155 -9.27 9.93 -1.21
N LEU A 156 -9.92 8.92 -1.77
CA LEU A 156 -9.31 7.62 -2.03
C LEU A 156 -8.64 7.63 -3.41
N VAL A 157 -7.35 7.35 -3.44
CA VAL A 157 -6.59 7.17 -4.66
C VAL A 157 -6.23 5.70 -4.81
N GLN A 158 -6.82 5.05 -5.80
CA GLN A 158 -6.63 3.63 -6.10
C GLN A 158 -5.67 3.45 -7.28
N PHE A 159 -4.70 2.57 -7.11
CA PHE A 159 -3.89 2.00 -8.19
C PHE A 159 -4.29 0.54 -8.36
N ASP A 160 -4.76 0.16 -9.53
CA ASP A 160 -5.37 -1.14 -9.74
C ASP A 160 -5.56 -1.43 -11.23
N THR A 161 -5.70 -2.69 -11.59
CA THR A 161 -6.21 -3.08 -12.90
C THR A 161 -7.75 -3.11 -12.92
N HIS A 162 -8.37 -3.38 -11.76
CA HIS A 162 -9.80 -3.52 -11.59
C HIS A 162 -10.43 -2.23 -11.03
N MET A 163 -11.69 -2.00 -11.31
CA MET A 163 -12.39 -0.86 -10.72
C MET A 163 -12.78 -1.09 -9.26
N ASP A 164 -12.95 -2.35 -8.87
CA ASP A 164 -13.43 -2.76 -7.55
C ASP A 164 -14.69 -2.01 -7.09
N TYR A 165 -15.50 -1.73 -8.08
CA TYR A 165 -16.75 -0.99 -7.96
C TYR A 165 -17.97 -1.88 -8.18
N LEU A 166 -17.82 -3.18 -7.95
CA LEU A 166 -18.87 -4.16 -8.08
C LEU A 166 -19.86 -4.03 -6.91
N ASN A 167 -21.12 -3.72 -7.22
CA ASN A 167 -22.11 -3.44 -6.18
C ASN A 167 -22.63 -4.69 -5.48
N ASP A 168 -22.79 -5.78 -6.20
CA ASP A 168 -23.27 -7.06 -5.68
C ASP A 168 -22.70 -8.21 -6.52
N GLU A 169 -22.15 -9.22 -5.87
CA GLU A 169 -21.66 -10.44 -6.50
C GLU A 169 -22.49 -11.63 -5.99
N GLY A 170 -23.68 -11.81 -6.57
CA GLY A 170 -24.55 -12.92 -6.19
C GLY A 170 -25.04 -12.87 -4.73
N GLY A 171 -25.25 -11.68 -4.18
CA GLY A 171 -25.62 -11.44 -2.79
C GLY A 171 -24.43 -11.21 -1.84
N MET A 172 -23.19 -11.28 -2.34
CA MET A 172 -21.99 -10.97 -1.57
C MET A 172 -21.61 -9.50 -1.77
N LEU A 173 -21.67 -8.72 -0.71
CA LEU A 173 -21.42 -7.29 -0.74
C LEU A 173 -19.94 -6.91 -0.44
N TYR A 174 -19.19 -7.83 0.15
CA TYR A 174 -17.85 -7.59 0.65
C TYR A 174 -16.84 -8.57 0.03
N THR A 175 -16.67 -8.47 -1.28
CA THR A 175 -15.65 -9.23 -2.02
C THR A 175 -14.45 -8.32 -2.31
N HIS A 176 -13.35 -8.90 -2.79
CA HIS A 176 -12.19 -8.12 -3.23
C HIS A 176 -12.51 -7.21 -4.44
N ALA A 177 -13.62 -7.44 -5.14
CA ALA A 177 -14.08 -6.60 -6.25
C ALA A 177 -15.01 -5.43 -5.81
N SER A 178 -15.21 -5.23 -4.51
CA SER A 178 -16.19 -4.26 -4.00
C SER A 178 -15.68 -3.24 -2.96
N PRO A 179 -14.39 -3.22 -2.56
CA PRO A 179 -13.95 -2.33 -1.48
C PRO A 179 -14.15 -0.85 -1.81
N ILE A 180 -13.99 -0.46 -3.06
CA ILE A 180 -14.07 0.94 -3.46
C ILE A 180 -15.52 1.44 -3.42
N VAL A 181 -16.46 0.67 -3.97
CA VAL A 181 -17.88 1.05 -3.89
C VAL A 181 -18.38 1.09 -2.45
N ARG A 182 -17.99 0.11 -1.61
CA ARG A 182 -18.37 0.10 -0.16
C ARG A 182 -17.79 1.29 0.58
N SER A 183 -16.52 1.62 0.32
CA SER A 183 -15.87 2.78 0.94
C SER A 183 -16.53 4.09 0.54
N HIS A 184 -16.90 4.24 -0.71
CA HIS A 184 -17.63 5.42 -1.21
C HIS A 184 -19.03 5.52 -0.59
N GLU A 185 -19.75 4.41 -0.49
CA GLU A 185 -21.09 4.36 0.15
C GLU A 185 -21.06 4.64 1.65
N SER A 186 -19.96 4.36 2.33
CA SER A 186 -19.82 4.63 3.76
C SER A 186 -19.86 6.13 4.11
N GLY A 187 -19.62 6.99 3.12
CA GLY A 187 -19.54 8.44 3.30
C GLY A 187 -18.21 8.93 3.90
N VAL A 188 -17.30 8.04 4.28
CA VAL A 188 -15.93 8.41 4.68
C VAL A 188 -15.14 8.84 3.45
N VAL A 189 -15.23 8.08 2.37
CA VAL A 189 -14.65 8.43 1.08
C VAL A 189 -15.62 9.34 0.33
N GLN A 190 -15.20 10.58 0.06
CA GLN A 190 -16.01 11.56 -0.68
C GLN A 190 -15.58 11.71 -2.12
N ARG A 191 -14.34 11.38 -2.42
CA ARG A 191 -13.78 11.41 -3.77
C ARG A 191 -13.01 10.13 -4.02
N VAL A 192 -13.08 9.64 -5.25
CA VAL A 192 -12.33 8.47 -5.71
C VAL A 192 -11.61 8.83 -6.99
N THR A 193 -10.31 8.53 -7.02
CA THR A 193 -9.51 8.54 -8.25
C THR A 193 -8.92 7.16 -8.47
N GLN A 194 -9.01 6.66 -9.68
CA GLN A 194 -8.52 5.35 -10.08
C GLN A 194 -7.47 5.49 -11.19
N TYR A 195 -6.32 4.85 -11.01
CA TYR A 195 -5.23 4.79 -11.99
C TYR A 195 -4.92 3.34 -12.36
N GLY A 196 -4.82 3.07 -13.66
CA GLY A 196 -4.36 1.78 -14.15
C GLY A 196 -5.45 0.82 -14.59
N ILE A 197 -6.71 1.24 -14.47
CA ILE A 197 -7.87 0.41 -14.82
C ILE A 197 -7.77 -0.09 -16.26
N ARG A 198 -7.91 -1.42 -16.42
CA ARG A 198 -7.79 -2.10 -17.72
C ARG A 198 -8.41 -3.50 -17.70
N GLY A 199 -8.16 -4.27 -18.74
CA GLY A 199 -8.56 -5.67 -18.82
C GLY A 199 -10.04 -5.88 -19.16
N LEU A 200 -10.49 -7.10 -18.95
CA LEU A 200 -11.82 -7.54 -19.37
C LEU A 200 -12.77 -7.86 -18.21
N HIS A 201 -12.30 -7.72 -16.97
CA HIS A 201 -13.10 -8.04 -15.79
C HIS A 201 -14.02 -6.89 -15.32
N THR A 202 -13.87 -5.69 -15.88
CA THR A 202 -14.75 -4.56 -15.56
C THR A 202 -16.01 -4.62 -16.40
N ALA A 203 -17.16 -4.80 -15.77
CA ALA A 203 -18.45 -4.78 -16.43
C ALA A 203 -18.95 -3.35 -16.66
N SER A 204 -19.80 -3.15 -17.68
CA SER A 204 -20.32 -1.83 -18.05
C SER A 204 -21.10 -1.13 -16.96
N ASP A 205 -21.82 -1.87 -16.13
CA ASP A 205 -22.59 -1.35 -15.00
C ASP A 205 -21.70 -0.79 -13.88
N GLN A 206 -20.53 -1.38 -13.65
CA GLN A 206 -19.53 -0.79 -12.74
C GLN A 206 -19.03 0.56 -13.24
N ILE A 207 -18.76 0.68 -14.54
CA ILE A 207 -18.30 1.92 -15.19
C ILE A 207 -19.38 3.00 -15.07
N GLU A 208 -20.63 2.64 -15.36
CA GLU A 208 -21.77 3.55 -15.28
C GLU A 208 -21.99 4.04 -13.84
N LEU A 209 -22.00 3.14 -12.87
CA LEU A 209 -22.18 3.47 -11.46
C LEU A 209 -21.04 4.36 -10.93
N ALA A 210 -19.81 4.04 -11.25
CA ALA A 210 -18.65 4.85 -10.87
C ALA A 210 -18.72 6.27 -11.44
N ARG A 211 -19.08 6.39 -12.73
CA ARG A 211 -19.27 7.67 -13.40
C ARG A 211 -20.42 8.50 -12.79
N GLU A 212 -21.54 7.88 -12.50
CA GLU A 212 -22.70 8.54 -11.85
C GLU A 212 -22.34 9.10 -10.48
N ARG A 213 -21.45 8.42 -9.76
CA ARG A 213 -20.96 8.83 -8.44
C ARG A 213 -19.74 9.75 -8.50
N GLY A 214 -19.31 10.19 -9.68
CA GLY A 214 -18.24 11.17 -9.85
C GLY A 214 -16.83 10.61 -9.64
N VAL A 215 -16.63 9.31 -9.81
CA VAL A 215 -15.31 8.68 -9.78
C VAL A 215 -14.47 9.18 -10.97
N THR A 216 -13.25 9.62 -10.69
CA THR A 216 -12.28 9.99 -11.72
C THR A 216 -11.44 8.77 -12.09
N THR A 217 -11.60 8.25 -13.31
CA THR A 217 -10.88 7.05 -13.75
C THR A 217 -9.90 7.39 -14.88
N PHE A 218 -8.62 7.10 -14.65
CA PHE A 218 -7.57 7.15 -15.66
C PHE A 218 -7.26 5.73 -16.12
N TRP A 219 -7.74 5.37 -17.30
CA TRP A 219 -7.46 4.10 -17.95
C TRP A 219 -5.95 3.92 -18.13
N CYS A 220 -5.43 2.71 -17.97
CA CYS A 220 -4.00 2.45 -17.93
C CYS A 220 -3.27 3.01 -19.16
N GLU A 221 -3.77 2.75 -20.36
CA GLU A 221 -3.15 3.27 -21.61
C GLU A 221 -3.16 4.81 -21.65
N GLN A 222 -4.22 5.44 -21.17
CA GLN A 222 -4.31 6.91 -21.06
C GLN A 222 -3.30 7.43 -20.04
N ALA A 223 -3.25 6.84 -18.87
CA ALA A 223 -2.33 7.24 -17.79
C ALA A 223 -0.86 7.12 -18.23
N LYS A 224 -0.51 6.06 -18.95
CA LYS A 224 0.86 5.85 -19.45
C LYS A 224 1.30 6.87 -20.53
N ARG A 225 0.37 7.55 -21.17
CA ARG A 225 0.67 8.55 -22.21
C ARG A 225 0.60 10.00 -21.73
N ALA A 226 -0.07 10.24 -20.63
CA ALA A 226 -0.24 11.57 -20.06
C ALA A 226 0.99 12.00 -19.26
N ALA A 227 1.20 13.31 -19.14
CA ALA A 227 2.16 13.83 -18.17
C ALA A 227 1.67 13.59 -16.75
N VAL A 228 2.59 13.26 -15.84
CA VAL A 228 2.24 12.94 -14.45
C VAL A 228 1.54 14.12 -13.76
N GLU A 229 1.96 15.34 -14.08
CA GLU A 229 1.38 16.58 -13.57
C GLU A 229 -0.10 16.73 -13.95
N GLU A 230 -0.47 16.30 -15.16
CA GLU A 230 -1.86 16.31 -15.63
C GLU A 230 -2.72 15.30 -14.88
N LEU A 231 -2.14 14.12 -14.58
CA LEU A 231 -2.82 13.04 -13.85
C LEU A 231 -3.15 13.42 -12.42
N VAL A 232 -2.35 14.25 -11.77
CA VAL A 232 -2.57 14.66 -10.38
C VAL A 232 -3.18 16.07 -10.23
N ALA A 233 -3.41 16.78 -11.33
CA ALA A 233 -3.88 18.18 -11.30
C ALA A 233 -5.21 18.38 -10.57
N HIS A 234 -6.08 17.37 -10.57
CA HIS A 234 -7.40 17.39 -9.93
C HIS A 234 -7.34 17.13 -8.41
N ILE A 235 -6.20 16.69 -7.87
CA ILE A 235 -6.00 16.55 -6.43
C ILE A 235 -5.70 17.94 -5.86
N GLU A 236 -6.47 18.38 -4.88
CA GLU A 236 -6.24 19.68 -4.26
C GLU A 236 -4.96 19.66 -3.40
N PRO A 237 -4.13 20.72 -3.44
CA PRO A 237 -2.93 20.77 -2.61
C PRO A 237 -3.25 20.64 -1.12
N GLY A 238 -2.64 19.65 -0.46
CA GLY A 238 -2.86 19.37 0.96
C GLY A 238 -4.17 18.66 1.30
N GLU A 239 -4.91 18.19 0.30
CA GLU A 239 -6.09 17.35 0.49
C GLU A 239 -5.73 16.04 1.21
N ASP A 240 -6.57 15.61 2.16
CA ASP A 240 -6.40 14.33 2.85
C ASP A 240 -6.62 13.16 1.87
N VAL A 241 -5.55 12.47 1.54
CA VAL A 241 -5.54 11.35 0.60
C VAL A 241 -5.13 10.07 1.29
N TYR A 242 -5.89 9.01 1.08
CA TYR A 242 -5.48 7.63 1.35
C TYR A 242 -5.16 6.93 0.03
N ILE A 243 -4.04 6.23 -0.03
CA ILE A 243 -3.66 5.43 -1.20
C ILE A 243 -3.97 3.96 -0.93
N THR A 244 -4.75 3.33 -1.81
CA THR A 244 -4.84 1.88 -1.91
C THR A 244 -4.14 1.43 -3.18
N PHE A 245 -3.18 0.52 -3.02
CA PHE A 245 -2.39 0.02 -4.13
C PHE A 245 -2.56 -1.49 -4.26
N ASP A 246 -3.33 -1.91 -5.26
CA ASP A 246 -3.32 -3.30 -5.70
C ASP A 246 -2.06 -3.57 -6.51
N ILE A 247 -1.35 -4.62 -6.16
CA ILE A 247 -0.07 -4.94 -6.84
C ILE A 247 -0.28 -5.30 -8.31
N ASP A 248 -1.48 -5.70 -8.70
CA ASP A 248 -1.81 -6.00 -10.10
C ASP A 248 -1.99 -4.75 -10.98
N ALA A 249 -1.95 -3.54 -10.40
CA ALA A 249 -1.74 -2.32 -11.16
C ALA A 249 -0.46 -2.37 -12.00
N LEU A 250 0.56 -3.09 -11.52
CA LEU A 250 1.78 -3.36 -12.26
C LEU A 250 1.56 -4.39 -13.37
N ASP A 251 2.44 -4.33 -14.37
CA ASP A 251 2.45 -5.35 -15.42
C ASP A 251 2.86 -6.72 -14.86
N PRO A 252 2.14 -7.80 -15.17
CA PRO A 252 2.47 -9.14 -14.66
C PRO A 252 3.84 -9.66 -15.12
N GLY A 253 4.48 -9.00 -16.09
CA GLY A 253 5.87 -9.29 -16.46
C GLY A 253 6.86 -8.88 -15.36
N ILE A 254 6.49 -7.99 -14.45
CA ILE A 254 7.33 -7.55 -13.31
C ILE A 254 6.70 -7.88 -11.96
N ALA A 255 5.39 -8.09 -11.89
CA ALA A 255 4.66 -8.43 -10.67
C ALA A 255 3.69 -9.59 -10.91
N PRO A 256 4.21 -10.83 -11.12
CA PRO A 256 3.38 -11.99 -11.39
C PRO A 256 2.64 -12.52 -10.16
N GLY A 257 3.06 -12.13 -8.96
CA GLY A 257 2.58 -12.65 -7.67
C GLY A 257 1.30 -11.99 -7.20
N THR A 258 0.22 -12.16 -7.95
CA THR A 258 -1.12 -11.67 -7.61
C THR A 258 -2.20 -12.68 -8.02
N GLY A 259 -3.43 -12.46 -7.52
CA GLY A 259 -4.59 -13.33 -7.79
C GLY A 259 -5.16 -13.16 -9.19
N THR A 260 -5.28 -11.94 -9.68
CA THR A 260 -6.03 -11.57 -10.88
C THR A 260 -5.24 -10.67 -11.84
N PRO A 261 -4.07 -11.12 -12.34
CA PRO A 261 -3.23 -10.30 -13.19
C PRO A 261 -3.85 -10.03 -14.56
N GLU A 262 -3.71 -8.79 -15.04
CA GLU A 262 -4.08 -8.37 -16.39
C GLU A 262 -2.88 -7.77 -17.13
N PRO A 263 -2.67 -8.08 -18.43
CA PRO A 263 -1.56 -7.53 -19.20
C PRO A 263 -1.59 -6.00 -19.35
N GLY A 264 -0.43 -5.40 -19.60
CA GLY A 264 -0.31 -4.00 -19.99
C GLY A 264 -0.30 -3.00 -18.84
N GLY A 265 0.00 -3.46 -17.63
CA GLY A 265 0.07 -2.64 -16.42
C GLY A 265 1.22 -1.63 -16.40
N PHE A 266 1.33 -0.90 -15.30
CA PHE A 266 2.43 0.03 -15.08
C PHE A 266 3.76 -0.71 -14.92
N THR A 267 4.81 -0.10 -15.43
CA THR A 267 6.18 -0.42 -15.00
C THR A 267 6.41 0.15 -13.59
N TYR A 268 7.48 -0.32 -12.93
CA TYR A 268 7.88 0.23 -11.65
C TYR A 268 8.07 1.76 -11.69
N TYR A 269 8.73 2.28 -12.73
CA TYR A 269 9.00 3.72 -12.83
C TYR A 269 7.74 4.57 -13.07
N GLU A 270 6.80 4.08 -13.84
CA GLU A 270 5.51 4.78 -14.05
C GLU A 270 4.73 4.84 -12.73
N ALA A 271 4.62 3.71 -12.02
CA ALA A 271 3.96 3.67 -10.71
C ALA A 271 4.67 4.55 -9.67
N LYS A 272 6.01 4.46 -9.57
CA LYS A 272 6.83 5.29 -8.68
C LYS A 272 6.61 6.78 -8.94
N ALA A 273 6.66 7.20 -10.22
CA ALA A 273 6.51 8.60 -10.57
C ALA A 273 5.13 9.15 -10.16
N LEU A 274 4.08 8.38 -10.41
CA LEU A 274 2.70 8.78 -10.09
C LEU A 274 2.45 8.79 -8.58
N LEU A 275 2.89 7.76 -7.85
CA LEU A 275 2.80 7.71 -6.38
C LEU A 275 3.50 8.90 -5.73
N ARG A 276 4.72 9.23 -6.18
CA ARG A 276 5.47 10.38 -5.67
C ARG A 276 4.78 11.70 -5.99
N ALA A 277 4.17 11.83 -7.15
CA ALA A 277 3.43 13.04 -7.53
C ALA A 277 2.17 13.23 -6.67
N VAL A 278 1.43 12.15 -6.40
CA VAL A 278 0.29 12.17 -5.46
C VAL A 278 0.77 12.58 -4.06
N ALA A 279 1.83 11.93 -3.55
CA ALA A 279 2.37 12.21 -2.22
C ALA A 279 2.93 13.63 -2.07
N ALA A 280 3.51 14.20 -3.15
CA ALA A 280 4.03 15.56 -3.13
C ALA A 280 2.92 16.63 -3.14
N ARG A 281 1.74 16.30 -3.66
CA ARG A 281 0.62 17.24 -3.81
C ARG A 281 -0.37 17.16 -2.66
N ALA A 282 -0.64 15.95 -2.18
CA ALA A 282 -1.63 15.67 -1.15
C ALA A 282 -1.02 15.68 0.27
N HIS A 283 -1.88 15.70 1.27
CA HIS A 283 -1.56 15.27 2.62
C HIS A 283 -1.92 13.78 2.74
N LEU A 284 -0.92 12.91 2.57
CA LEU A 284 -1.15 11.47 2.74
C LEU A 284 -1.44 11.16 4.21
N ILE A 285 -2.52 10.40 4.44
CA ILE A 285 -2.97 10.00 5.79
C ILE A 285 -2.80 8.50 6.06
N GLY A 286 -2.38 7.74 5.08
CA GLY A 286 -2.13 6.29 5.16
C GLY A 286 -2.09 5.66 3.79
N MET A 287 -1.68 4.41 3.76
CA MET A 287 -1.74 3.58 2.56
C MET A 287 -1.90 2.10 2.87
N ASP A 288 -2.46 1.37 1.93
CA ASP A 288 -2.34 -0.08 1.90
C ASP A 288 -1.67 -0.57 0.60
N MET A 289 -1.09 -1.76 0.69
CA MET A 289 -0.54 -2.54 -0.42
C MET A 289 -1.20 -3.91 -0.36
N VAL A 290 -2.01 -4.24 -1.35
CA VAL A 290 -2.89 -5.41 -1.34
C VAL A 290 -2.61 -6.38 -2.49
N GLU A 291 -3.21 -7.56 -2.44
CA GLU A 291 -3.17 -8.63 -3.44
C GLU A 291 -1.78 -9.20 -3.72
N VAL A 292 -0.77 -8.93 -2.89
CA VAL A 292 0.53 -9.60 -3.00
C VAL A 292 0.39 -11.07 -2.63
N ASN A 293 0.53 -11.94 -3.61
CA ASN A 293 0.34 -13.37 -3.46
C ASN A 293 1.65 -14.14 -3.70
N PRO A 294 2.40 -14.49 -2.65
CA PRO A 294 3.70 -15.14 -2.78
C PRO A 294 3.64 -16.56 -3.36
N LEU A 295 2.47 -17.19 -3.41
CA LEU A 295 2.32 -18.52 -4.03
C LEU A 295 2.55 -18.47 -5.56
N TYR A 296 2.41 -17.32 -6.17
CA TYR A 296 2.65 -17.07 -7.59
C TYR A 296 3.90 -16.22 -7.85
N ASP A 297 4.70 -15.96 -6.80
CA ASP A 297 5.92 -15.14 -6.84
C ASP A 297 7.15 -15.88 -6.31
N PRO A 298 7.56 -16.98 -6.98
CA PRO A 298 8.63 -17.87 -6.46
C PRO A 298 10.00 -17.17 -6.35
N MET A 299 10.18 -16.02 -6.98
CA MET A 299 11.39 -15.21 -6.93
C MET A 299 11.25 -13.97 -6.06
N GLU A 300 10.13 -13.82 -5.36
CA GLU A 300 9.82 -12.67 -4.49
C GLU A 300 9.89 -11.30 -5.19
N ILE A 301 9.86 -11.30 -6.53
CA ILE A 301 10.00 -10.07 -7.31
C ILE A 301 8.83 -9.12 -7.11
N THR A 302 7.61 -9.67 -6.97
CA THR A 302 6.40 -8.90 -6.70
C THR A 302 6.47 -8.26 -5.32
N ALA A 303 6.84 -9.02 -4.30
CA ALA A 303 7.00 -8.52 -2.94
C ALA A 303 8.10 -7.44 -2.86
N LEU A 304 9.20 -7.58 -3.62
CA LEU A 304 10.24 -6.56 -3.73
C LEU A 304 9.72 -5.26 -4.35
N HIS A 305 8.92 -5.34 -5.42
CA HIS A 305 8.29 -4.15 -6.01
C HIS A 305 7.32 -3.48 -5.03
N ALA A 306 6.49 -4.28 -4.35
CA ALA A 306 5.54 -3.76 -3.35
C ALA A 306 6.25 -2.96 -2.25
N VAL A 307 7.28 -3.55 -1.64
CA VAL A 307 8.07 -2.88 -0.59
C VAL A 307 8.75 -1.63 -1.10
N ARG A 308 9.33 -1.68 -2.29
CA ARG A 308 10.02 -0.51 -2.85
C ARG A 308 9.05 0.63 -3.13
N LEU A 309 7.85 0.35 -3.65
CA LEU A 309 6.82 1.36 -3.85
C LEU A 309 6.31 1.94 -2.53
N ILE A 310 6.20 1.13 -1.46
CA ILE A 310 5.91 1.62 -0.11
C ILE A 310 6.99 2.63 0.33
N PHE A 311 8.27 2.29 0.19
CA PHE A 311 9.37 3.20 0.56
C PHE A 311 9.35 4.50 -0.25
N ASP A 312 9.12 4.41 -1.56
CA ASP A 312 9.03 5.60 -2.42
C ASP A 312 7.85 6.51 -2.04
N THR A 313 6.70 5.92 -1.68
CA THR A 313 5.51 6.66 -1.27
C THR A 313 5.69 7.32 0.10
N VAL A 314 6.10 6.55 1.10
CA VAL A 314 6.35 7.05 2.46
C VAL A 314 7.46 8.09 2.48
N GLY A 315 8.55 7.84 1.73
CA GLY A 315 9.63 8.79 1.60
C GLY A 315 9.21 10.11 0.98
N ALA A 316 8.38 10.08 -0.07
CA ALA A 316 7.86 11.30 -0.68
C ALA A 316 6.88 12.07 0.22
N ALA A 317 6.13 11.35 1.08
CA ALA A 317 5.15 11.95 1.98
C ALA A 317 5.78 12.53 3.25
N LEU A 318 6.73 11.82 3.88
CA LEU A 318 7.15 12.06 5.26
C LEU A 318 8.63 12.46 5.41
N SER A 319 9.52 12.24 4.40
CA SER A 319 10.91 12.67 4.55
C SER A 319 11.01 14.19 4.74
N GLU A 320 11.89 14.61 5.58
CA GLU A 320 12.21 16.03 5.75
C GLU A 320 12.61 16.65 4.39
N ARG A 321 11.91 17.69 4.00
CA ARG A 321 12.15 18.43 2.76
C ARG A 321 13.32 19.39 2.90
#